data_6bbd3a2d6d76ff0199a0baff5e456f9c
#
_entry.id   6bbd3a2d6d76ff0199a0baff5e456f9c
#
_cell.length_a   1.000
_cell.length_b   1.000
_cell.length_c   1.000
_cell.angle_alpha   90.00
_cell.angle_beta   90.00
_cell.angle_gamma   90.00
#
_symmetry.space_group_name_H-M   'P 1'
#
loop_
_entity.id
_entity.type
_entity.pdbx_description
1 polymer ?
#
loop_
_entity_poly.entity_id
_entity_poly.type
_entity_poly.pdbx_seq_one_letter_code
_entity_poly.pdbx_strand_id
1 'polypeptide(L)'
;MIFVGIDWSEAQHDACVLDEQGTVLAKGRVSDDVSGVGRLHAMLADHAEDPAEVVVGIETDRGLLVASLVEAGYHVYAINPLAASRYRDRHAVSRVKSDPGDAKVLADLVRTDRRNHREVAGDSELAAAVKVLARAHQNLIWSRQRQVNALRDTLREFYPVRSGPSRPLSWPRPRHCSVLAMAPTPTWAREKLTLARVRRSLAASGRKRNLDRRPEQILECPPGP
;
A
#
# COMPACT_ATOMS: atom_id res chain seq x y z
N MET A 1 -29.30 17.79 -6.97
CA MET A 1 -28.17 16.91 -6.55
C MET A 1 -27.15 16.83 -7.68
N ILE A 2 -25.86 16.90 -7.39
CA ILE A 2 -24.79 16.74 -8.38
C ILE A 2 -23.90 15.53 -8.04
N PHE A 3 -23.30 14.93 -9.06
CA PHE A 3 -22.45 13.76 -8.95
C PHE A 3 -21.05 14.08 -9.46
N VAL A 4 -20.06 13.85 -8.64
CA VAL A 4 -18.68 14.26 -8.88
C VAL A 4 -17.79 13.02 -8.89
N GLY A 5 -17.01 12.86 -9.93
CA GLY A 5 -15.95 11.87 -9.96
C GLY A 5 -14.59 12.55 -9.88
N ILE A 6 -13.71 12.01 -9.06
CA ILE A 6 -12.35 12.51 -8.90
C ILE A 6 -11.38 11.38 -9.17
N ASP A 7 -10.63 11.51 -10.26
CA ASP A 7 -9.49 10.65 -10.56
C ASP A 7 -8.26 11.21 -9.84
N TRP A 8 -7.83 10.49 -8.80
CA TRP A 8 -6.77 10.91 -7.90
C TRP A 8 -5.39 10.56 -8.46
N SER A 9 -4.47 11.51 -8.41
CA SER A 9 -3.04 11.27 -8.62
C SER A 9 -2.18 12.04 -7.61
N GLU A 10 -0.87 11.78 -7.57
CA GLU A 10 0.03 12.38 -6.57
C GLU A 10 0.19 13.90 -6.68
N ALA A 11 0.03 14.46 -7.86
CA ALA A 11 0.29 15.88 -8.10
C ALA A 11 -0.95 16.67 -8.51
N GLN A 12 -1.88 16.05 -9.21
CA GLN A 12 -3.05 16.71 -9.79
C GLN A 12 -4.21 15.73 -9.84
N HIS A 13 -5.42 16.21 -9.66
CA HIS A 13 -6.65 15.42 -9.72
C HIS A 13 -7.53 15.93 -10.86
N ASP A 14 -8.06 15.02 -11.64
CA ASP A 14 -9.09 15.34 -12.64
C ASP A 14 -10.47 15.18 -12.00
N ALA A 15 -11.31 16.20 -12.11
CA ALA A 15 -12.68 16.21 -11.60
C ALA A 15 -13.68 16.36 -12.74
N CYS A 16 -14.79 15.63 -12.62
CA CYS A 16 -15.93 15.72 -13.52
C CYS A 16 -17.22 15.83 -12.72
N VAL A 17 -18.04 16.82 -13.01
CA VAL A 17 -19.33 17.09 -12.36
C VAL A 17 -20.45 16.74 -13.31
N LEU A 18 -21.40 15.93 -12.87
CA LEU A 18 -22.59 15.52 -13.64
C LEU A 18 -23.87 15.98 -12.92
N ASP A 19 -24.92 16.25 -13.69
CA ASP A 19 -26.27 16.35 -13.18
C ASP A 19 -26.92 14.95 -12.93
N GLU A 20 -28.18 14.96 -12.52
CA GLU A 20 -28.95 13.72 -12.29
C GLU A 20 -29.16 12.91 -13.57
N GLN A 21 -29.15 13.54 -14.71
CA GLN A 21 -29.32 12.92 -16.03
C GLN A 21 -28.00 12.37 -16.59
N GLY A 22 -26.86 12.68 -15.94
CA GLY A 22 -25.53 12.29 -16.40
C GLY A 22 -24.91 13.26 -17.42
N THR A 23 -25.50 14.48 -17.55
CA THR A 23 -24.94 15.54 -18.36
C THR A 23 -23.75 16.17 -17.66
N VAL A 24 -22.68 16.43 -18.37
CA VAL A 24 -21.49 17.06 -17.81
C VAL A 24 -21.76 18.53 -17.59
N LEU A 25 -21.72 18.98 -16.32
CA LEU A 25 -21.87 20.37 -15.91
C LEU A 25 -20.51 21.09 -15.90
N ALA A 26 -19.47 20.42 -15.37
CA ALA A 26 -18.13 20.97 -15.30
C ALA A 26 -17.06 19.88 -15.37
N LYS A 27 -15.87 20.28 -15.80
CA LYS A 27 -14.63 19.50 -15.70
C LYS A 27 -13.51 20.41 -15.24
N GLY A 28 -12.62 19.88 -14.42
CA GLY A 28 -11.48 20.66 -13.96
C GLY A 28 -10.32 19.76 -13.56
N ARG A 29 -9.12 20.34 -13.60
CA ARG A 29 -7.91 19.74 -13.05
C ARG A 29 -7.45 20.62 -11.90
N VAL A 30 -7.25 20.00 -10.74
CA VAL A 30 -6.84 20.68 -9.50
C VAL A 30 -5.55 20.08 -8.96
N SER A 31 -4.70 20.89 -8.35
CA SER A 31 -3.47 20.45 -7.71
C SER A 31 -3.76 19.80 -6.35
N ASP A 32 -2.89 18.87 -5.91
CA ASP A 32 -2.97 18.24 -4.58
C ASP A 32 -2.37 19.17 -3.51
N ASP A 33 -2.97 20.36 -3.36
CA ASP A 33 -2.63 21.37 -2.37
C ASP A 33 -3.87 22.12 -1.89
N VAL A 34 -3.70 22.95 -0.86
CA VAL A 34 -4.81 23.76 -0.28
C VAL A 34 -5.50 24.64 -1.33
N SER A 35 -4.74 25.21 -2.28
CA SER A 35 -5.30 26.04 -3.35
C SER A 35 -6.13 25.21 -4.34
N GLY A 36 -5.66 24.02 -4.69
CA GLY A 36 -6.40 23.12 -5.58
C GLY A 36 -7.68 22.61 -4.93
N VAL A 37 -7.62 22.23 -3.66
CA VAL A 37 -8.81 21.88 -2.86
C VAL A 37 -9.81 23.03 -2.82
N GLY A 38 -9.35 24.26 -2.56
CA GLY A 38 -10.21 25.44 -2.58
C GLY A 38 -10.87 25.68 -3.95
N ARG A 39 -10.13 25.49 -5.06
CA ARG A 39 -10.70 25.60 -6.42
C ARG A 39 -11.75 24.52 -6.70
N LEU A 40 -11.54 23.30 -6.20
CA LEU A 40 -12.52 22.22 -6.31
C LEU A 40 -13.81 22.58 -5.58
N HIS A 41 -13.71 23.02 -4.31
CA HIS A 41 -14.90 23.46 -3.55
C HIS A 41 -15.65 24.61 -4.24
N ALA A 42 -14.92 25.59 -4.78
CA ALA A 42 -15.55 26.71 -5.53
C ALA A 42 -16.30 26.17 -6.77
N MET A 43 -15.69 25.27 -7.55
CA MET A 43 -16.33 24.67 -8.71
C MET A 43 -17.59 23.87 -8.34
N LEU A 44 -17.62 23.19 -7.19
CA LEU A 44 -18.78 22.43 -6.74
C LEU A 44 -19.90 23.37 -6.25
N ALA A 45 -19.54 24.45 -5.55
CA ALA A 45 -20.47 25.45 -5.08
C ALA A 45 -21.18 26.22 -6.21
N ASP A 46 -20.59 26.30 -7.41
CA ASP A 46 -21.24 26.87 -8.60
C ASP A 46 -22.44 26.04 -9.09
N HIS A 47 -22.56 24.74 -8.63
CA HIS A 47 -23.56 23.79 -9.12
C HIS A 47 -24.46 23.20 -8.03
N ALA A 48 -24.21 23.47 -6.75
CA ALA A 48 -25.02 23.01 -5.62
C ALA A 48 -25.07 24.05 -4.51
N GLU A 49 -26.25 24.31 -3.99
CA GLU A 49 -26.44 25.27 -2.88
C GLU A 49 -26.18 24.62 -1.51
N ASP A 50 -26.48 23.32 -1.38
CA ASP A 50 -26.29 22.55 -0.14
C ASP A 50 -25.18 21.49 -0.32
N PRO A 51 -24.17 21.45 0.56
CA PRO A 51 -23.18 20.39 0.56
C PRO A 51 -23.78 18.98 0.56
N ALA A 52 -24.90 18.74 1.21
CA ALA A 52 -25.60 17.44 1.23
C ALA A 52 -26.14 17.02 -0.15
N GLU A 53 -26.19 17.93 -1.13
CA GLU A 53 -26.56 17.61 -2.50
C GLU A 53 -25.38 17.16 -3.38
N VAL A 54 -24.17 17.18 -2.83
CA VAL A 54 -22.94 16.81 -3.54
C VAL A 54 -22.55 15.36 -3.20
N VAL A 55 -22.55 14.50 -4.22
CA VAL A 55 -22.15 13.09 -4.11
C VAL A 55 -20.85 12.87 -4.86
N VAL A 56 -19.80 12.45 -4.16
CA VAL A 56 -18.44 12.32 -4.71
C VAL A 56 -18.02 10.85 -4.79
N GLY A 57 -17.54 10.42 -5.95
CA GLY A 57 -16.86 9.12 -6.16
C GLY A 57 -15.36 9.32 -6.35
N ILE A 58 -14.55 8.62 -5.57
CA ILE A 58 -13.09 8.69 -5.61
C ILE A 58 -12.48 7.31 -5.34
N GLU A 59 -11.35 6.97 -5.99
CA GLU A 59 -10.71 5.64 -5.82
C GLU A 59 -9.94 5.47 -4.49
N THR A 60 -9.79 6.54 -3.71
CA THR A 60 -9.13 6.49 -2.39
C THR A 60 -10.09 6.84 -1.26
N ASP A 61 -9.85 6.29 -0.06
CA ASP A 61 -10.63 6.60 1.15
C ASP A 61 -9.84 7.49 2.15
N ARG A 62 -8.76 8.15 1.68
CA ARG A 62 -7.81 8.85 2.56
C ARG A 62 -7.08 9.98 1.84
N GLY A 63 -6.43 10.83 2.64
CA GLY A 63 -5.66 11.97 2.16
C GLY A 63 -6.35 13.30 2.47
N LEU A 64 -5.62 14.40 2.27
CA LEU A 64 -6.10 15.75 2.55
C LEU A 64 -7.38 16.05 1.77
N LEU A 65 -7.42 15.71 0.49
CA LEU A 65 -8.57 15.94 -0.37
C LEU A 65 -9.82 15.24 0.17
N VAL A 66 -9.74 13.91 0.47
CA VAL A 66 -10.89 13.17 1.01
C VAL A 66 -11.36 13.72 2.34
N ALA A 67 -10.42 14.06 3.24
CA ALA A 67 -10.75 14.65 4.52
C ALA A 67 -11.48 15.99 4.36
N SER A 68 -11.03 16.86 3.45
CA SER A 68 -11.66 18.14 3.20
C SER A 68 -13.07 18.02 2.61
N LEU A 69 -13.29 17.03 1.71
CA LEU A 69 -14.61 16.80 1.13
C LEU A 69 -15.61 16.27 2.17
N VAL A 70 -15.18 15.36 3.04
CA VAL A 70 -16.01 14.83 4.14
C VAL A 70 -16.33 15.94 5.15
N GLU A 71 -15.33 16.75 5.52
CA GLU A 71 -15.49 17.85 6.47
C GLU A 71 -16.39 18.96 5.92
N ALA A 72 -16.39 19.16 4.60
CA ALA A 72 -17.31 20.06 3.93
C ALA A 72 -18.77 19.57 3.91
N GLY A 73 -19.04 18.34 4.37
CA GLY A 73 -20.38 17.76 4.43
C GLY A 73 -20.83 17.06 3.14
N TYR A 74 -19.93 16.80 2.20
CA TYR A 74 -20.25 16.06 0.98
C TYR A 74 -20.37 14.56 1.26
N HIS A 75 -21.22 13.86 0.51
CA HIS A 75 -21.33 12.42 0.53
C HIS A 75 -20.22 11.79 -0.30
N VAL A 76 -19.15 11.33 0.33
CA VAL A 76 -17.97 10.79 -0.35
C VAL A 76 -18.02 9.25 -0.35
N TYR A 77 -17.91 8.65 -1.53
CA TYR A 77 -17.90 7.21 -1.73
C TYR A 77 -16.54 6.71 -2.23
N ALA A 78 -15.95 5.77 -1.50
CA ALA A 78 -14.73 5.10 -1.94
C ALA A 78 -15.06 4.03 -2.98
N ILE A 79 -14.59 4.22 -4.21
CA ILE A 79 -14.80 3.31 -5.34
C ILE A 79 -13.62 2.34 -5.44
N ASN A 80 -13.94 1.05 -5.51
CA ASN A 80 -12.92 0.05 -5.77
C ASN A 80 -12.43 0.19 -7.24
N PRO A 81 -11.11 0.29 -7.50
CA PRO A 81 -10.56 0.41 -8.85
C PRO A 81 -11.02 -0.71 -9.81
N LEU A 82 -11.22 -1.93 -9.28
CA LEU A 82 -11.75 -3.04 -10.07
C LEU A 82 -13.22 -2.82 -10.48
N ALA A 83 -14.02 -2.19 -9.62
CA ALA A 83 -15.41 -1.84 -9.95
C ALA A 83 -15.45 -0.75 -11.03
N ALA A 84 -14.59 0.28 -10.92
CA ALA A 84 -14.44 1.32 -11.93
C ALA A 84 -14.01 0.73 -13.30
N SER A 85 -13.04 -0.17 -13.30
CA SER A 85 -12.61 -0.86 -14.52
C SER A 85 -13.74 -1.68 -15.17
N ARG A 86 -14.47 -2.47 -14.38
CA ARG A 86 -15.61 -3.26 -14.90
C ARG A 86 -16.76 -2.40 -15.40
N TYR A 87 -17.00 -1.26 -14.77
CA TYR A 87 -17.99 -0.30 -15.23
C TYR A 87 -17.59 0.31 -16.57
N ARG A 88 -16.33 0.71 -16.71
CA ARG A 88 -15.76 1.23 -17.97
C ARG A 88 -15.90 0.21 -19.09
N ASP A 89 -15.54 -1.05 -18.86
CA ASP A 89 -15.64 -2.13 -19.87
C ASP A 89 -17.06 -2.34 -20.38
N ARG A 90 -18.07 -2.06 -19.55
CA ARG A 90 -19.49 -2.18 -19.93
C ARG A 90 -20.03 -0.97 -20.69
N HIS A 91 -19.49 0.22 -20.43
CA HIS A 91 -20.07 1.48 -20.91
C HIS A 91 -19.19 2.24 -21.91
N ALA A 92 -17.91 1.89 -22.06
CA ALA A 92 -17.00 2.51 -23.01
C ALA A 92 -16.85 1.64 -24.27
N VAL A 93 -17.23 2.18 -25.43
CA VAL A 93 -17.05 1.54 -26.74
C VAL A 93 -15.56 1.51 -27.14
N SER A 94 -14.77 2.46 -26.69
CA SER A 94 -13.31 2.52 -26.91
C SER A 94 -12.56 2.17 -25.62
N ARG A 95 -11.61 1.24 -25.73
CA ARG A 95 -10.70 0.88 -24.61
C ARG A 95 -9.57 1.90 -24.38
N VAL A 96 -9.67 3.08 -24.93
CA VAL A 96 -8.65 4.12 -24.76
C VAL A 96 -8.79 4.73 -23.37
N LYS A 97 -7.79 4.50 -22.53
CA LYS A 97 -7.67 5.11 -21.20
C LYS A 97 -7.33 6.59 -21.37
N SER A 98 -8.16 7.48 -20.80
CA SER A 98 -7.86 8.91 -20.72
C SER A 98 -8.29 9.42 -19.34
N ASP A 99 -7.40 10.13 -18.64
CA ASP A 99 -7.63 10.64 -17.28
C ASP A 99 -8.96 11.42 -17.13
N PRO A 100 -9.36 12.31 -18.09
CA PRO A 100 -10.67 12.95 -18.01
C PRO A 100 -11.86 11.99 -18.19
N GLY A 101 -11.63 10.83 -18.81
CA GLY A 101 -12.61 9.76 -18.94
C GLY A 101 -12.81 9.00 -17.64
N ASP A 102 -11.75 8.82 -16.86
CA ASP A 102 -11.77 8.09 -15.60
C ASP A 102 -12.57 8.86 -14.53
N ALA A 103 -12.37 10.18 -14.41
CA ALA A 103 -13.18 11.02 -13.54
C ALA A 103 -14.68 10.95 -13.90
N LYS A 104 -15.03 10.94 -15.20
CA LYS A 104 -16.43 10.79 -15.62
C LYS A 104 -17.02 9.44 -15.22
N VAL A 105 -16.25 8.37 -15.37
CA VAL A 105 -16.66 7.01 -14.96
C VAL A 105 -16.96 6.96 -13.46
N LEU A 106 -16.13 7.58 -12.63
CA LEU A 106 -16.34 7.65 -11.18
C LEU A 106 -17.60 8.45 -10.83
N ALA A 107 -17.84 9.58 -11.49
CA ALA A 107 -19.06 10.37 -11.33
C ALA A 107 -20.32 9.57 -11.70
N ASP A 108 -20.28 8.85 -12.81
CA ASP A 108 -21.41 8.05 -13.30
C ASP A 108 -21.68 6.84 -12.41
N LEU A 109 -20.63 6.22 -11.86
CA LEU A 109 -20.75 5.14 -10.86
C LEU A 109 -21.51 5.60 -9.61
N VAL A 110 -21.14 6.73 -9.00
CA VAL A 110 -21.86 7.20 -7.81
C VAL A 110 -23.25 7.74 -8.13
N ARG A 111 -23.50 8.16 -9.35
CA ARG A 111 -24.83 8.53 -9.82
C ARG A 111 -25.77 7.32 -9.92
N THR A 112 -25.27 6.20 -10.47
CA THR A 112 -26.12 5.04 -10.83
C THR A 112 -26.07 3.92 -9.77
N ASP A 113 -24.94 3.73 -9.09
CA ASP A 113 -24.65 2.53 -8.27
C ASP A 113 -24.10 2.84 -6.86
N ARG A 114 -24.25 4.07 -6.36
CA ARG A 114 -23.67 4.49 -5.06
C ARG A 114 -24.00 3.56 -3.89
N ARG A 115 -25.20 2.89 -3.93
CA ARG A 115 -25.65 1.98 -2.85
C ARG A 115 -24.75 0.76 -2.67
N ASN A 116 -23.98 0.40 -3.69
CA ASN A 116 -23.04 -0.72 -3.68
C ASN A 116 -21.61 -0.29 -3.32
N HIS A 117 -21.40 1.00 -3.02
CA HIS A 117 -20.11 1.54 -2.63
C HIS A 117 -20.12 1.97 -1.15
N ARG A 118 -18.95 1.94 -0.53
CA ARG A 118 -18.80 2.33 0.87
C ARG A 118 -18.69 3.85 0.97
N GLU A 119 -19.60 4.46 1.70
CA GLU A 119 -19.49 5.86 2.08
C GLU A 119 -18.33 6.06 3.06
N VAL A 120 -17.53 7.08 2.82
CA VAL A 120 -16.41 7.46 3.69
C VAL A 120 -16.98 8.31 4.81
N ALA A 121 -17.15 7.71 5.98
CA ALA A 121 -17.51 8.44 7.19
C ALA A 121 -16.31 9.24 7.71
N GLY A 122 -16.56 10.40 8.30
CA GLY A 122 -15.55 11.13 9.05
C GLY A 122 -15.01 10.27 10.19
N ASP A 123 -13.71 10.07 10.24
CA ASP A 123 -13.06 9.38 11.35
C ASP A 123 -12.84 10.35 12.52
N SER A 124 -13.01 9.90 13.76
CA SER A 124 -12.47 10.64 14.88
C SER A 124 -10.93 10.76 14.77
N GLU A 125 -10.32 11.81 15.31
CA GLU A 125 -8.86 11.98 15.31
C GLU A 125 -8.13 10.75 15.84
N LEU A 126 -8.67 10.10 16.87
CA LEU A 126 -8.12 8.88 17.42
C LEU A 126 -8.19 7.71 16.41
N ALA A 127 -9.29 7.55 15.71
CA ALA A 127 -9.45 6.52 14.69
C ALA A 127 -8.48 6.75 13.51
N ALA A 128 -8.32 8.00 13.08
CA ALA A 128 -7.36 8.38 12.04
C ALA A 128 -5.91 8.08 12.48
N ALA A 129 -5.52 8.45 13.70
CA ALA A 129 -4.20 8.18 14.26
C ALA A 129 -3.93 6.66 14.34
N VAL A 130 -4.89 5.85 14.81
CA VAL A 130 -4.76 4.39 14.85
C VAL A 130 -4.60 3.81 13.45
N LYS A 131 -5.33 4.28 12.46
CA LYS A 131 -5.17 3.85 11.05
C LYS A 131 -3.79 4.15 10.50
N VAL A 132 -3.23 5.35 10.78
CA VAL A 132 -1.87 5.72 10.36
C VAL A 132 -0.83 4.79 10.98
N LEU A 133 -0.90 4.55 12.28
CA LEU A 133 0.01 3.65 12.99
C LEU A 133 -0.10 2.20 12.49
N ALA A 134 -1.31 1.69 12.28
CA ALA A 134 -1.54 0.34 11.75
C ALA A 134 -0.92 0.17 10.35
N ARG A 135 -1.07 1.15 9.46
CA ARG A 135 -0.46 1.14 8.12
C ARG A 135 1.06 1.20 8.18
N ALA A 136 1.62 2.08 9.02
CA ALA A 136 3.07 2.16 9.22
C ALA A 136 3.63 0.83 9.70
N HIS A 137 2.99 0.19 10.68
CA HIS A 137 3.36 -1.13 11.20
C HIS A 137 3.29 -2.21 10.09
N GLN A 138 2.21 -2.23 9.31
CA GLN A 138 2.06 -3.18 8.20
C GLN A 138 3.16 -2.98 7.13
N ASN A 139 3.47 -1.74 6.78
CA ASN A 139 4.53 -1.43 5.82
C ASN A 139 5.91 -1.90 6.32
N LEU A 140 6.20 -1.77 7.61
CA LEU A 140 7.43 -2.27 8.22
C LEU A 140 7.50 -3.81 8.17
N ILE A 141 6.38 -4.51 8.42
CA ILE A 141 6.32 -5.97 8.29
C ILE A 141 6.61 -6.39 6.84
N TRP A 142 6.01 -5.75 5.86
CA TRP A 142 6.23 -6.06 4.45
C TRP A 142 7.64 -5.73 3.98
N SER A 143 8.18 -4.59 4.42
CA SER A 143 9.57 -4.22 4.14
C SER A 143 10.55 -5.25 4.69
N ARG A 144 10.37 -5.65 5.95
CA ARG A 144 11.15 -6.73 6.55
C ARG A 144 11.05 -8.02 5.74
N GLN A 145 9.84 -8.41 5.29
CA GLN A 145 9.65 -9.63 4.52
C GLN A 145 10.37 -9.56 3.16
N ARG A 146 10.31 -8.42 2.47
CA ARG A 146 11.06 -8.21 1.21
C ARG A 146 12.58 -8.34 1.42
N GLN A 147 13.10 -7.70 2.47
CA GLN A 147 14.53 -7.79 2.81
C GLN A 147 14.96 -9.22 3.16
N VAL A 148 14.11 -9.95 3.90
CA VAL A 148 14.33 -11.37 4.23
C VAL A 148 14.38 -12.22 2.97
N ASN A 149 13.48 -12.01 2.03
CA ASN A 149 13.46 -12.77 0.77
C ASN A 149 14.69 -12.44 -0.08
N ALA A 150 15.03 -11.15 -0.24
CA ALA A 150 16.22 -10.73 -0.98
C ALA A 150 17.50 -11.32 -0.39
N LEU A 151 17.67 -11.28 0.95
CA LEU A 151 18.81 -11.90 1.61
C LEU A 151 18.84 -13.42 1.40
N ARG A 152 17.68 -14.07 1.43
CA ARG A 152 17.58 -15.52 1.19
C ARG A 152 18.01 -15.88 -0.24
N ASP A 153 17.62 -15.08 -1.21
CA ASP A 153 17.97 -15.33 -2.62
C ASP A 153 19.46 -15.10 -2.85
N THR A 154 20.05 -14.03 -2.32
CA THR A 154 21.51 -13.82 -2.34
C THR A 154 22.26 -14.97 -1.66
N LEU A 155 21.77 -15.46 -0.51
CA LEU A 155 22.41 -16.57 0.18
C LEU A 155 22.35 -17.88 -0.60
N ARG A 156 21.35 -18.09 -1.44
CA ARG A 156 21.29 -19.29 -2.33
C ARG A 156 22.39 -19.28 -3.37
N GLU A 157 22.84 -18.13 -3.82
CA GLU A 157 23.95 -18.01 -4.78
C GLU A 157 25.29 -18.37 -4.12
N PHE A 158 25.52 -17.90 -2.88
CA PHE A 158 26.79 -18.09 -2.17
C PHE A 158 26.85 -19.37 -1.33
N TYR A 159 25.69 -19.81 -0.82
CA TYR A 159 25.55 -20.99 0.03
C TYR A 159 24.47 -21.92 -0.53
N PRO A 160 24.72 -22.63 -1.64
CA PRO A 160 23.74 -23.57 -2.20
C PRO A 160 23.48 -24.69 -1.19
N VAL A 161 22.38 -24.57 -0.48
CA VAL A 161 21.90 -25.64 0.40
C VAL A 161 21.45 -26.79 -0.49
N ARG A 162 22.05 -27.95 -0.37
CA ARG A 162 21.50 -29.17 -0.93
C ARG A 162 20.07 -29.32 -0.47
N SER A 163 19.15 -29.28 -1.44
CA SER A 163 17.71 -29.47 -1.25
C SER A 163 17.43 -30.88 -0.79
N GLY A 164 17.54 -31.11 0.51
CA GLY A 164 16.98 -32.27 1.16
C GLY A 164 15.58 -31.97 1.66
N PRO A 165 14.67 -32.94 1.77
CA PRO A 165 13.26 -32.73 2.14
C PRO A 165 13.05 -32.29 3.60
N SER A 166 14.09 -32.05 4.36
CA SER A 166 14.05 -31.71 5.77
C SER A 166 14.16 -30.20 5.99
N ARG A 167 13.02 -29.61 6.25
CA ARG A 167 12.71 -28.26 6.77
C ARG A 167 13.32 -27.10 6.00
N PRO A 168 12.48 -26.21 5.44
CA PRO A 168 12.95 -24.90 5.02
C PRO A 168 13.61 -24.24 6.25
N LEU A 169 14.90 -23.95 6.15
CA LEU A 169 15.56 -23.10 7.11
C LEU A 169 14.69 -21.85 7.30
N SER A 170 14.13 -21.68 8.49
CA SER A 170 13.39 -20.47 8.88
C SER A 170 14.37 -19.30 9.04
N TRP A 171 15.06 -18.96 7.97
CA TRP A 171 16.00 -17.88 7.81
C TRP A 171 15.30 -16.67 7.17
N PRO A 172 15.76 -15.45 7.44
CA PRO A 172 16.69 -14.98 8.44
C PRO A 172 15.94 -14.29 9.58
N ARG A 173 16.28 -14.66 10.81
CA ARG A 173 16.00 -13.78 11.94
C ARG A 173 17.21 -12.84 12.11
N PRO A 174 17.06 -11.62 12.67
CA PRO A 174 18.17 -10.67 12.85
C PRO A 174 19.43 -11.29 13.47
N ARG A 175 19.25 -12.32 14.29
CA ARG A 175 20.31 -13.09 14.97
C ARG A 175 21.20 -13.91 14.02
N HIS A 176 20.76 -14.19 12.83
CA HIS A 176 21.57 -14.90 11.82
C HIS A 176 22.41 -13.92 11.00
N CYS A 177 21.97 -12.67 10.88
CA CYS A 177 22.74 -11.62 10.20
C CYS A 177 24.08 -11.38 10.89
N SER A 178 24.15 -11.50 12.22
CA SER A 178 25.42 -11.36 12.96
C SER A 178 26.42 -12.49 12.66
N VAL A 179 25.94 -13.70 12.40
CA VAL A 179 26.80 -14.83 11.98
C VAL A 179 27.27 -14.63 10.53
N LEU A 180 26.38 -14.21 9.64
CA LEU A 180 26.73 -13.88 8.25
C LEU A 180 27.71 -12.71 8.16
N ALA A 181 27.59 -11.70 9.01
CA ALA A 181 28.55 -10.58 9.08
C ALA A 181 29.96 -11.03 9.46
N MET A 182 30.09 -12.13 10.24
CA MET A 182 31.41 -12.70 10.59
C MET A 182 32.00 -13.57 9.47
N ALA A 183 31.16 -14.13 8.61
CA ALA A 183 31.58 -15.00 7.51
C ALA A 183 30.67 -14.76 6.30
N PRO A 184 30.94 -13.68 5.53
CA PRO A 184 30.11 -13.31 4.38
C PRO A 184 30.28 -14.26 3.19
N THR A 185 31.35 -15.06 3.13
CA THR A 185 31.59 -16.04 2.07
C THR A 185 31.77 -17.45 2.63
N PRO A 186 31.50 -18.50 1.82
CA PRO A 186 31.75 -19.89 2.22
C PRO A 186 33.19 -20.16 2.67
N THR A 187 34.18 -19.57 2.00
CA THR A 187 35.61 -19.70 2.35
C THR A 187 35.87 -19.19 3.77
N TRP A 188 35.38 -17.98 4.07
CA TRP A 188 35.50 -17.41 5.41
C TRP A 188 34.74 -18.21 6.46
N ALA A 189 33.62 -18.83 6.08
CA ALA A 189 32.86 -19.70 6.99
C ALA A 189 33.71 -20.93 7.38
N ARG A 190 34.39 -21.55 6.43
CA ARG A 190 35.29 -22.70 6.70
C ARG A 190 36.48 -22.32 7.58
N GLU A 191 37.09 -21.16 7.34
CA GLU A 191 38.32 -20.77 8.01
C GLU A 191 38.08 -20.13 9.38
N LYS A 192 37.01 -19.36 9.53
CA LYS A 192 36.83 -18.45 10.67
C LYS A 192 35.65 -18.76 11.58
N LEU A 193 34.65 -19.54 11.15
CA LEU A 193 33.55 -19.93 11.99
C LEU A 193 33.91 -21.13 12.88
N THR A 194 33.96 -20.85 14.18
CA THR A 194 34.07 -21.90 15.20
C THR A 194 32.81 -21.94 16.04
N LEU A 195 32.51 -23.06 16.67
CA LEU A 195 31.36 -23.26 17.56
C LEU A 195 31.29 -22.15 18.62
N ALA A 196 32.42 -21.82 19.23
CA ALA A 196 32.55 -20.79 20.25
C ALA A 196 32.21 -19.38 19.71
N ARG A 197 32.64 -19.04 18.48
CA ARG A 197 32.35 -17.75 17.85
C ARG A 197 30.88 -17.62 17.49
N VAL A 198 30.29 -18.65 16.91
CA VAL A 198 28.86 -18.67 16.57
C VAL A 198 28.01 -18.56 17.83
N ARG A 199 28.34 -19.32 18.89
CA ARG A 199 27.67 -19.27 20.19
C ARG A 199 27.73 -17.86 20.80
N ARG A 200 28.90 -17.23 20.81
CA ARG A 200 29.10 -15.85 21.33
C ARG A 200 28.27 -14.84 20.54
N SER A 201 28.27 -14.92 19.22
CA SER A 201 27.49 -14.02 18.36
C SER A 201 26.00 -14.18 18.58
N LEU A 202 25.50 -15.41 18.68
CA LEU A 202 24.09 -15.68 18.97
C LEU A 202 23.69 -15.18 20.37
N ALA A 203 24.53 -15.33 21.36
CA ALA A 203 24.31 -14.81 22.72
C ALA A 203 24.29 -13.30 22.73
N ALA A 204 25.25 -12.62 22.08
CA ALA A 204 25.30 -11.17 21.95
C ALA A 204 24.08 -10.60 21.21
N SER A 205 23.49 -11.37 20.28
CA SER A 205 22.24 -11.01 19.60
C SER A 205 20.98 -11.28 20.42
N GLY A 206 21.10 -11.51 21.73
CA GLY A 206 19.99 -11.69 22.66
C GLY A 206 19.35 -13.08 22.64
N ARG A 207 20.03 -14.11 22.14
CA ARG A 207 19.55 -15.48 22.22
C ARG A 207 19.83 -16.09 23.59
N LYS A 208 18.77 -16.60 24.23
CA LYS A 208 18.85 -17.22 25.57
C LYS A 208 18.60 -18.75 25.58
N ARG A 209 18.03 -19.31 24.47
CA ARG A 209 17.67 -20.73 24.40
C ARG A 209 18.41 -21.44 23.26
N ASN A 210 18.72 -22.72 23.44
CA ASN A 210 19.37 -23.61 22.46
C ASN A 210 20.71 -23.05 21.92
N LEU A 211 21.53 -22.50 22.80
CA LEU A 211 22.85 -21.94 22.45
C LEU A 211 23.88 -23.03 22.10
N ASP A 212 23.66 -24.28 22.46
CA ASP A 212 24.53 -25.39 22.15
C ASP A 212 24.15 -26.09 20.85
N ARG A 213 22.89 -26.41 20.67
CA ARG A 213 22.38 -27.17 19.52
C ARG A 213 22.30 -26.39 18.20
N ARG A 214 22.11 -25.09 18.24
CA ARG A 214 21.98 -24.26 17.01
C ARG A 214 23.31 -23.91 16.34
N PRO A 215 24.39 -23.63 17.05
CA PRO A 215 25.71 -23.45 16.45
C PRO A 215 26.17 -24.69 15.68
N GLU A 216 25.95 -25.90 16.21
CA GLU A 216 26.24 -27.16 15.53
C GLU A 216 25.47 -27.25 14.21
N GLN A 217 24.17 -26.99 14.21
CA GLN A 217 23.33 -26.99 12.99
C GLN A 217 23.76 -25.95 11.95
N ILE A 218 24.37 -24.84 12.35
CA ILE A 218 24.91 -23.82 11.44
C ILE A 218 26.21 -24.29 10.80
N LEU A 219 27.04 -24.99 11.56
CA LEU A 219 28.33 -25.49 11.09
C LEU A 219 28.22 -26.79 10.31
N GLU A 220 27.21 -27.62 10.58
CA GLU A 220 26.91 -28.86 9.85
C GLU A 220 26.37 -28.63 8.43
N CYS A 221 25.99 -27.39 8.09
CA CYS A 221 25.59 -27.04 6.74
C CYS A 221 26.85 -26.80 5.90
N PRO A 222 27.34 -27.79 5.15
CA PRO A 222 28.58 -27.63 4.39
C PRO A 222 28.36 -26.55 3.33
N PRO A 223 29.31 -25.62 3.18
CA PRO A 223 29.33 -24.75 2.02
C PRO A 223 29.42 -25.62 0.77
N GLY A 224 28.62 -25.32 -0.25
CA GLY A 224 28.73 -25.96 -1.58
C GLY A 224 30.16 -25.92 -2.14
N PRO A 225 30.42 -26.71 -3.15
CA PRO A 225 31.73 -26.78 -3.77
C PRO A 225 32.20 -25.43 -4.26
#